data_80164ff349ed1d698c0d9f950541b2b2
#
_entry.id   80164ff349ed1d698c0d9f950541b2b2
#
_cell.length_a   1.000
_cell.length_b   1.000
_cell.length_c   1.000
_cell.angle_alpha   90.00
_cell.angle_beta   90.00
_cell.angle_gamma   90.00
#
_symmetry.space_group_name_H-M   'P 1'
#
loop_
_entity.id
_entity.type
_entity.pdbx_description
1 polymer ?
#
loop_
_entity_poly.entity_id
_entity_poly.type
_entity_poly.pdbx_seq_one_letter_code
_entity_poly.pdbx_strand_id
1 'polypeptide(L)'
;MTSLAIEELPAVIKEAVEDFLEHHPGSPAARLRPRIGMVGDFWLAFIGPKLRRGASGLGQTPRDALEDFNRHFMEPIISSNGSEPH
;
A
#
# COMPACT_ATOMS: atom_id res chain seq x y z
N MET A 1 -2.49 15.82 -5.48
CA MET A 1 -1.73 14.61 -5.76
C MET A 1 -2.47 13.74 -6.75
N THR A 2 -1.76 13.22 -7.73
CA THR A 2 -2.34 12.35 -8.73
C THR A 2 -2.10 10.90 -8.35
N SER A 3 -3.14 10.09 -8.40
CA SER A 3 -3.01 8.67 -8.11
C SER A 3 -3.74 7.87 -9.16
N LEU A 4 -3.30 6.65 -9.37
CA LEU A 4 -3.86 5.77 -10.38
C LEU A 4 -4.22 4.42 -9.77
N ALA A 5 -5.25 3.80 -10.30
CA ALA A 5 -5.51 2.41 -9.98
C ALA A 5 -4.39 1.57 -10.60
N ILE A 6 -4.19 0.38 -10.04
CA ILE A 6 -3.09 -0.46 -10.53
C ILE A 6 -3.22 -0.72 -12.02
N GLU A 7 -4.43 -0.91 -12.51
CA GLU A 7 -4.66 -1.20 -13.92
C GLU A 7 -4.29 -0.04 -14.83
N GLU A 8 -4.20 1.17 -14.28
CA GLU A 8 -3.90 2.36 -15.06
C GLU A 8 -2.43 2.71 -15.08
N LEU A 9 -1.60 1.97 -14.36
CA LEU A 9 -0.19 2.28 -14.26
C LEU A 9 0.54 2.00 -15.56
N PRO A 10 1.64 2.71 -15.83
CA PRO A 10 2.50 2.37 -16.97
C PRO A 10 2.94 0.92 -16.86
N ALA A 11 3.18 0.30 -18.01
CA ALA A 11 3.43 -1.14 -18.06
C ALA A 11 4.52 -1.60 -17.12
N VAL A 12 5.65 -0.90 -17.09
CA VAL A 12 6.77 -1.30 -16.25
C VAL A 12 6.41 -1.26 -14.78
N ILE A 13 5.74 -0.21 -14.37
CA ILE A 13 5.35 -0.06 -12.97
C ILE A 13 4.26 -1.05 -12.61
N LYS A 14 3.29 -1.20 -13.51
CA LYS A 14 2.22 -2.16 -13.29
C LYS A 14 2.76 -3.57 -13.12
N GLU A 15 3.74 -3.93 -13.93
CA GLU A 15 4.34 -5.25 -13.86
C GLU A 15 5.01 -5.47 -12.51
N ALA A 16 5.74 -4.47 -12.04
CA ALA A 16 6.40 -4.59 -10.75
C ALA A 16 5.39 -4.72 -9.62
N VAL A 17 4.32 -3.96 -9.69
CA VAL A 17 3.28 -3.99 -8.67
C VAL A 17 2.56 -5.34 -8.70
N GLU A 18 2.17 -5.80 -9.88
CA GLU A 18 1.46 -7.07 -9.97
C GLU A 18 2.34 -8.23 -9.51
N ASP A 19 3.63 -8.16 -9.83
CA ASP A 19 4.56 -9.18 -9.39
C ASP A 19 4.63 -9.24 -7.87
N PHE A 20 4.70 -8.08 -7.23
CA PHE A 20 4.70 -8.03 -5.78
C PHE A 20 3.43 -8.65 -5.21
N LEU A 21 2.29 -8.30 -5.79
CA LEU A 21 1.02 -8.81 -5.29
C LEU A 21 0.90 -10.31 -5.46
N GLU A 22 1.44 -10.84 -6.56
CA GLU A 22 1.43 -12.28 -6.79
C GLU A 22 2.28 -13.02 -5.78
N HIS A 23 3.35 -12.40 -5.33
CA HIS A 23 4.24 -13.04 -4.36
C HIS A 23 3.72 -12.89 -2.93
N HIS A 24 2.71 -12.06 -2.75
CA HIS A 24 2.13 -11.84 -1.41
C HIS A 24 0.61 -11.88 -1.50
N PRO A 25 0.05 -13.01 -1.95
CA PRO A 25 -1.38 -13.05 -2.28
C PRO A 25 -2.31 -12.86 -1.09
N GLY A 26 -1.84 -13.13 0.11
CA GLY A 26 -2.66 -12.94 1.29
C GLY A 26 -2.49 -11.60 1.95
N SER A 27 -1.67 -10.72 1.40
CA SER A 27 -1.39 -9.45 2.04
C SER A 27 -2.54 -8.46 1.82
N PRO A 28 -2.63 -7.44 2.68
CA PRO A 28 -3.63 -6.40 2.47
C PRO A 28 -3.53 -5.74 1.10
N ALA A 29 -2.33 -5.51 0.61
CA ALA A 29 -2.15 -4.88 -0.69
C ALA A 29 -2.74 -5.73 -1.81
N ALA A 30 -2.52 -7.05 -1.74
CA ALA A 30 -3.04 -7.95 -2.76
C ALA A 30 -4.57 -8.01 -2.73
N ARG A 31 -5.14 -7.95 -1.54
CA ARG A 31 -6.58 -8.06 -1.40
C ARG A 31 -7.30 -6.77 -1.71
N LEU A 32 -6.70 -5.65 -1.35
CA LEU A 32 -7.37 -4.37 -1.47
C LEU A 32 -6.95 -3.57 -2.70
N ARG A 33 -5.82 -3.91 -3.31
CA ARG A 33 -5.32 -3.27 -4.52
C ARG A 33 -5.34 -1.74 -4.38
N PRO A 34 -4.45 -1.20 -3.55
CA PRO A 34 -4.46 0.25 -3.29
C PRO A 34 -4.11 1.07 -4.53
N ARG A 35 -4.45 2.33 -4.47
CA ARG A 35 -4.07 3.25 -5.53
C ARG A 35 -2.61 3.63 -5.34
N ILE A 36 -1.96 3.93 -6.44
CA ILE A 36 -0.53 4.24 -6.45
C ILE A 36 -0.35 5.68 -6.92
N GLY A 37 0.44 6.42 -6.19
CA GLY A 37 0.74 7.80 -6.54
C GLY A 37 2.14 8.16 -6.12
N MET A 38 2.47 9.44 -6.25
CA MET A 38 3.78 9.92 -5.82
C MET A 38 3.61 11.15 -4.96
N VAL A 39 4.44 11.25 -3.95
CA VAL A 39 4.52 12.40 -3.08
C VAL A 39 5.98 12.82 -3.05
N GLY A 40 6.30 13.94 -3.71
CA GLY A 40 7.70 14.32 -3.85
C GLY A 40 8.45 13.23 -4.60
N ASP A 41 9.50 12.73 -3.99
CA ASP A 41 10.31 11.69 -4.61
C ASP A 41 9.92 10.28 -4.16
N PHE A 42 8.82 10.16 -3.44
CA PHE A 42 8.41 8.87 -2.90
C PHE A 42 7.17 8.35 -3.58
N TRP A 43 7.07 7.03 -3.65
CA TRP A 43 5.87 6.37 -4.10
C TRP A 43 4.93 6.20 -2.92
N LEU A 44 3.63 6.26 -3.22
CA LEU A 44 2.61 6.16 -2.20
C LEU A 44 1.58 5.13 -2.62
N ALA A 45 1.25 4.21 -1.71
CA ALA A 45 0.16 3.28 -1.92
C ALA A 45 -0.88 3.57 -0.86
N PHE A 46 -2.14 3.71 -1.26
CA PHE A 46 -3.16 4.05 -0.27
C PHE A 46 -4.54 3.62 -0.71
N ILE A 47 -5.43 3.49 0.26
CA ILE A 47 -6.85 3.25 0.02
C ILE A 47 -7.65 4.23 0.85
N GLY A 48 -8.91 4.36 0.47
CA GLY A 48 -9.81 5.26 1.19
C GLY A 48 -9.95 6.58 0.48
N PRO A 49 -11.03 7.27 0.75
CA PRO A 49 -11.26 8.56 0.09
C PRO A 49 -10.30 9.64 0.55
N LYS A 50 -9.72 9.47 1.73
CA LYS A 50 -8.76 10.43 2.26
C LYS A 50 -7.63 9.68 2.92
N LEU A 51 -6.42 10.21 2.74
CA LEU A 51 -5.25 9.57 3.31
C LEU A 51 -5.35 9.40 4.81
N ARG A 52 -5.98 10.35 5.47
CA ARG A 52 -6.06 10.32 6.92
C ARG A 52 -6.95 9.20 7.44
N ARG A 53 -7.87 8.74 6.61
CA ARG A 53 -8.82 7.74 7.05
C ARG A 53 -8.58 6.36 6.50
N GLY A 54 -7.65 6.27 5.56
CA GLY A 54 -7.34 4.99 4.97
C GLY A 54 -5.97 4.53 5.36
N ALA A 55 -5.61 3.36 4.92
CA ALA A 55 -4.25 2.87 5.08
C ALA A 55 -3.38 3.45 3.99
N SER A 56 -2.12 3.67 4.30
CA SER A 56 -1.18 4.19 3.31
C SER A 56 0.22 3.67 3.59
N GLY A 57 1.04 3.69 2.55
CA GLY A 57 2.43 3.32 2.68
C GLY A 57 3.27 4.13 1.74
N LEU A 58 4.49 4.46 2.15
CA LEU A 58 5.44 5.23 1.36
C LEU A 58 6.70 4.42 1.14
N GLY A 59 7.33 4.64 0.01
CA GLY A 59 8.59 3.98 -0.28
C GLY A 59 9.29 4.62 -1.44
N GLN A 60 10.54 4.23 -1.65
CA GLN A 60 11.32 4.76 -2.76
C GLN A 60 11.01 4.04 -4.06
N THR A 61 10.31 2.93 -3.99
CA THR A 61 9.84 2.20 -5.16
C THR A 61 8.40 1.80 -4.92
N PRO A 62 7.66 1.47 -5.98
CA PRO A 62 6.30 0.99 -5.78
C PRO A 62 6.21 -0.22 -4.86
N ARG A 63 7.18 -1.13 -4.95
CA ARG A 63 7.19 -2.30 -4.09
C ARG A 63 7.38 -1.91 -2.64
N ASP A 64 8.30 -0.98 -2.38
CA ASP A 64 8.53 -0.50 -1.02
C ASP A 64 7.27 0.15 -0.47
N ALA A 65 6.57 0.90 -1.29
CA ALA A 65 5.33 1.54 -0.86
C ALA A 65 4.29 0.49 -0.49
N LEU A 66 4.21 -0.58 -1.26
CA LEU A 66 3.27 -1.65 -0.97
C LEU A 66 3.65 -2.40 0.30
N GLU A 67 4.94 -2.62 0.51
CA GLU A 67 5.39 -3.25 1.75
C GLU A 67 5.03 -2.41 2.96
N ASP A 68 5.25 -1.11 2.83
CA ASP A 68 4.93 -0.19 3.92
C ASP A 68 3.42 -0.14 4.15
N PHE A 69 2.65 -0.18 3.06
CA PHE A 69 1.20 -0.23 3.15
C PHE A 69 0.76 -1.46 3.94
N ASN A 70 1.32 -2.62 3.61
CA ASN A 70 0.98 -3.85 4.32
C ASN A 70 1.31 -3.75 5.79
N ARG A 71 2.47 -3.19 6.10
CA ARG A 71 2.90 -3.06 7.48
C ARG A 71 1.98 -2.13 8.25
N HIS A 72 1.67 -0.99 7.69
CA HIS A 72 0.81 -0.02 8.36
C HIS A 72 -0.61 -0.51 8.51
N PHE A 73 -1.07 -1.26 7.52
CA PHE A 73 -2.41 -1.78 7.59
C PHE A 73 -2.55 -2.82 8.70
N MET A 74 -1.51 -3.61 8.90
CA MET A 74 -1.57 -4.68 9.89
C MET A 74 -1.15 -4.25 11.29
N GLU A 75 -0.20 -3.36 11.37
CA GLU A 75 0.31 -2.93 12.65
C GLU A 75 -0.73 -2.35 13.58
N PRO A 76 -1.60 -1.48 13.12
CA PRO A 76 -2.63 -0.95 14.04
C PRO A 76 -3.50 -2.02 14.66
N ILE A 77 -3.81 -3.05 13.89
CA ILE A 77 -4.61 -4.14 14.40
C ILE A 77 -3.85 -4.92 15.45
N ILE A 78 -2.60 -5.22 15.15
CA ILE A 78 -1.75 -5.96 16.08
C ILE A 78 -1.50 -5.16 17.34
N SER A 79 -1.21 -3.88 17.17
CA SER A 79 -0.97 -3.01 18.31
C SER A 79 -2.18 -2.93 19.21
N SER A 80 -3.33 -2.84 18.60
CA SER A 80 -4.57 -2.80 19.35
C SER A 80 -4.72 -4.02 20.21
N ASN A 81 -4.50 -5.18 19.63
CA ASN A 81 -4.57 -6.42 20.38
C ASN A 81 -3.51 -6.52 21.43
N GLY A 82 -2.31 -6.08 21.10
CA GLY A 82 -1.21 -6.20 22.00
C GLY A 82 -1.29 -5.26 23.18
N SER A 83 -1.91 -4.12 22.97
CA SER A 83 -1.97 -3.14 24.04
C SER A 83 -3.18 -3.32 24.94
N GLU A 84 -4.14 -4.07 24.46
CA GLU A 84 -5.36 -4.24 25.22
C GLU A 84 -5.19 -4.88 26.55
N PRO A 85 -4.35 -5.82 26.71
CA PRO A 85 -4.32 -6.56 27.94
C PRO A 85 -3.82 -5.80 29.13
N HIS A 86 -3.54 -4.62 29.02
CA HIS A 86 -3.09 -4.00 30.22
C HIS A 86 -3.95 -2.98 30.77
#